data_1946960152bfcd9f13e93a18ab1abe63
#
_entry.id   1946960152bfcd9f13e93a18ab1abe63
#
_cell.length_a   1.000
_cell.length_b   1.000
_cell.length_c   1.000
_cell.angle_alpha   90.00
_cell.angle_beta   90.00
_cell.angle_gamma   90.00
#
_symmetry.space_group_name_H-M   'P 1'
#
loop_
_entity.id
_entity.type
_entity.pdbx_description
1 polymer ?
#
loop_
_entity_poly.entity_id
_entity_poly.type
_entity_poly.pdbx_seq_one_letter_code
_entity_poly.pdbx_strand_id
1 'polypeptide(L)'
;MVSSELDLHSFTVEEALPALDQYLNDAFMAGYSEVRIVHGKGAGTLRQAVTRELKRHPLVRSFRIGGHREGQTGVTIVKLTER
;
A
#
# COMPACT_ATOMS: atom_id res chain seq x y z
N MET A 1 -16.70 3.63 -4.95
CA MET A 1 -15.73 3.20 -5.98
C MET A 1 -14.33 3.19 -5.38
N VAL A 2 -13.53 2.17 -5.69
CA VAL A 2 -12.19 2.03 -5.15
C VAL A 2 -11.21 2.91 -5.94
N SER A 3 -10.42 3.72 -5.21
CA SER A 3 -9.35 4.51 -5.82
C SER A 3 -8.12 3.65 -6.06
N SER A 4 -7.26 4.05 -6.99
CA SER A 4 -5.97 3.39 -7.21
C SER A 4 -4.92 3.79 -6.16
N GLU A 5 -5.29 4.61 -5.20
CA GLU A 5 -4.37 5.10 -4.17
C GLU A 5 -5.03 5.04 -2.80
N LEU A 6 -4.28 4.59 -1.80
CA LEU A 6 -4.69 4.61 -0.39
C LEU A 6 -3.73 5.49 0.39
N ASP A 7 -4.25 6.50 1.07
CA ASP A 7 -3.43 7.41 1.87
C ASP A 7 -3.53 7.04 3.35
N LEU A 8 -2.42 6.60 3.92
CA LEU A 8 -2.31 6.18 5.32
C LEU A 8 -1.46 7.12 6.16
N HIS A 9 -1.01 8.26 5.59
CA HIS A 9 0.03 9.06 6.24
C HIS A 9 -0.38 9.63 7.60
N SER A 10 -1.68 9.78 7.86
CA SER A 10 -2.18 10.30 9.15
C SER A 10 -2.67 9.18 10.09
N PHE A 11 -2.54 7.93 9.70
CA PHE A 11 -3.01 6.78 10.49
C PHE A 11 -1.92 6.31 11.45
N THR A 12 -2.35 5.76 12.59
CA THR A 12 -1.45 4.97 13.42
C THR A 12 -1.23 3.61 12.75
N VAL A 13 -0.22 2.86 13.20
CA VAL A 13 0.02 1.51 12.68
C VAL A 13 -1.22 0.63 12.91
N GLU A 14 -1.82 0.70 14.09
CA GLU A 14 -3.00 -0.11 14.41
C GLU A 14 -4.19 0.20 13.52
N GLU A 15 -4.32 1.46 13.09
CA GLU A 15 -5.38 1.86 12.15
C GLU A 15 -5.04 1.49 10.72
N ALA A 16 -3.76 1.60 10.37
CA ALA A 16 -3.32 1.44 8.99
C ALA A 16 -3.39 0.00 8.50
N LEU A 17 -3.02 -0.97 9.34
CA LEU A 17 -2.93 -2.36 8.89
C LEU A 17 -4.28 -2.94 8.47
N PRO A 18 -5.37 -2.79 9.28
CA PRO A 18 -6.68 -3.25 8.80
C PRO A 18 -7.18 -2.46 7.60
N ALA A 19 -6.90 -1.16 7.53
CA ALA A 19 -7.29 -0.35 6.37
C ALA A 19 -6.57 -0.81 5.10
N LEU A 20 -5.29 -1.14 5.22
CA LEU A 20 -4.49 -1.65 4.10
C LEU A 20 -5.04 -2.98 3.60
N ASP A 21 -5.33 -3.91 4.51
CA ASP A 21 -5.88 -5.21 4.14
C ASP A 21 -7.21 -5.07 3.41
N GLN A 22 -8.11 -4.27 3.95
CA GLN A 22 -9.41 -4.03 3.33
C GLN A 22 -9.24 -3.40 1.94
N TYR A 23 -8.36 -2.41 1.84
CA TYR A 23 -8.13 -1.74 0.57
C TYR A 23 -7.57 -2.69 -0.49
N LEU A 24 -6.60 -3.53 -0.12
CA LEU A 24 -6.01 -4.48 -1.08
C LEU A 24 -7.05 -5.47 -1.60
N ASN A 25 -7.93 -5.94 -0.72
CA ASN A 25 -9.05 -6.80 -1.13
C ASN A 25 -9.98 -6.08 -2.08
N ASP A 26 -10.37 -4.85 -1.74
CA ASP A 26 -11.29 -4.06 -2.58
C ASP A 26 -10.69 -3.74 -3.94
N ALA A 27 -9.40 -3.37 -3.97
CA ALA A 27 -8.71 -3.05 -5.21
C ALA A 27 -8.56 -4.28 -6.09
N PHE A 28 -8.24 -5.42 -5.49
CA PHE A 28 -8.16 -6.69 -6.22
C PHE A 28 -9.51 -7.03 -6.87
N MET A 29 -10.59 -6.91 -6.11
CA MET A 29 -11.94 -7.21 -6.61
C MET A 29 -12.37 -6.21 -7.69
N ALA A 30 -11.88 -4.98 -7.63
CA ALA A 30 -12.17 -3.96 -8.63
C ALA A 30 -11.33 -4.13 -9.90
N GLY A 31 -10.37 -5.05 -9.92
CA GLY A 31 -9.57 -5.36 -11.11
C GLY A 31 -8.29 -4.56 -11.27
N TYR A 32 -7.87 -3.83 -10.23
CA TYR A 32 -6.59 -3.10 -10.30
C TYR A 32 -5.42 -4.07 -10.35
N SER A 33 -4.47 -3.80 -11.23
CA SER A 33 -3.22 -4.55 -11.29
C SER A 33 -2.13 -3.89 -10.45
N GLU A 34 -2.26 -2.59 -10.19
CA GLU A 34 -1.26 -1.82 -9.46
C GLU A 34 -1.95 -0.72 -8.67
N VAL A 35 -1.49 -0.50 -7.44
CA VAL A 35 -2.02 0.56 -6.58
C VAL A 35 -0.88 1.27 -5.87
N ARG A 36 -1.18 2.47 -5.34
CA ARG A 36 -0.23 3.29 -4.59
C ARG A 36 -0.66 3.36 -3.14
N ILE A 37 0.29 3.12 -2.24
CA ILE A 37 0.06 3.25 -0.81
C ILE A 37 0.91 4.41 -0.29
N VAL A 38 0.25 5.47 0.15
CA VAL A 38 0.92 6.67 0.68
C VAL A 38 1.04 6.51 2.18
N HIS A 39 2.25 6.34 2.69
CA HIS A 39 2.52 6.21 4.12
C HIS A 39 3.29 7.40 4.68
N GLY A 40 3.73 8.30 3.81
CA GLY A 40 4.47 9.49 4.22
C GLY A 40 5.96 9.23 4.40
N LYS A 41 6.71 10.33 4.52
CA LYS A 41 8.17 10.29 4.62
C LYS A 41 8.69 10.39 6.07
N GLY A 42 7.82 10.24 7.07
CA GLY A 42 8.19 10.45 8.47
C GLY A 42 9.25 9.50 8.99
N ALA A 43 9.19 9.14 10.27
CA ALA A 43 10.22 8.34 10.94
C ALA A 43 10.36 6.91 10.41
N GLY A 44 9.53 6.50 9.47
CA GLY A 44 9.64 5.19 8.85
C GLY A 44 8.85 4.08 9.56
N THR A 45 8.26 4.37 10.71
CA THR A 45 7.51 3.36 11.48
C THR A 45 6.35 2.81 10.67
N LEU A 46 5.55 3.69 10.08
CA LEU A 46 4.40 3.28 9.27
C LEU A 46 4.85 2.57 8.00
N ARG A 47 5.89 3.11 7.33
CA ARG A 47 6.45 2.48 6.14
C ARG A 47 6.93 1.07 6.42
N GLN A 48 7.61 0.86 7.55
CA GLN A 48 8.11 -0.46 7.93
C GLN A 48 6.97 -1.43 8.19
N ALA A 49 5.93 -0.98 8.87
CA ALA A 49 4.76 -1.81 9.16
C ALA A 49 4.04 -2.20 7.86
N VAL A 50 3.86 -1.25 6.96
CA VAL A 50 3.25 -1.49 5.65
C VAL A 50 4.10 -2.49 4.85
N THR A 51 5.41 -2.28 4.80
CA THR A 51 6.32 -3.17 4.09
C THR A 51 6.21 -4.60 4.60
N ARG A 52 6.19 -4.77 5.92
CA ARG A 52 6.08 -6.08 6.55
C ARG A 52 4.77 -6.78 6.18
N GLU A 53 3.67 -6.02 6.19
CA GLU A 53 2.36 -6.56 5.83
C GLU A 53 2.32 -6.95 4.36
N LEU A 54 2.88 -6.14 3.48
CA LEU A 54 2.89 -6.42 2.04
C LEU A 54 3.67 -7.69 1.71
N LYS A 55 4.74 -7.97 2.45
CA LYS A 55 5.56 -9.16 2.21
C LYS A 55 4.79 -10.46 2.41
N ARG A 56 3.77 -10.45 3.27
CA ARG A 56 3.01 -11.66 3.60
C ARG A 56 1.58 -11.65 3.07
N HIS A 57 1.14 -10.55 2.44
CA HIS A 57 -0.25 -10.45 1.99
C HIS A 57 -0.45 -11.29 0.72
N PRO A 58 -1.45 -12.18 0.70
CA PRO A 58 -1.64 -13.12 -0.41
C PRO A 58 -2.01 -12.46 -1.74
N LEU A 59 -2.55 -11.24 -1.72
CA LEU A 59 -2.94 -10.54 -2.94
C LEU A 59 -1.81 -9.69 -3.51
N VAL A 60 -0.68 -9.59 -2.83
CA VAL A 60 0.47 -8.78 -3.27
C VAL A 60 1.43 -9.65 -4.05
N ARG A 61 1.63 -9.32 -5.33
CA ARG A 61 2.59 -10.00 -6.19
C ARG A 61 4.01 -9.48 -5.96
N SER A 62 4.13 -8.16 -5.90
CA SER A 62 5.40 -7.49 -5.65
C SER A 62 5.14 -6.06 -5.22
N PHE A 63 6.14 -5.41 -4.66
CA PHE A 63 6.04 -4.00 -4.31
C PHE A 63 7.43 -3.37 -4.32
N ARG A 64 7.45 -2.05 -4.44
CA ARG A 64 8.69 -1.27 -4.41
C ARG A 64 8.40 0.12 -3.86
N ILE A 65 9.43 0.77 -3.34
CA ILE A 65 9.34 2.19 -2.95
C ILE A 65 9.16 3.01 -4.22
N GLY A 66 8.34 4.04 -4.15
CA GLY A 66 8.06 4.91 -5.28
C GLY A 66 9.31 5.61 -5.78
N GLY A 67 9.36 5.81 -7.11
CA GLY A 67 10.46 6.51 -7.74
C GLY A 67 10.30 8.02 -7.66
N HIS A 68 11.19 8.75 -8.36
CA HIS A 68 11.26 10.21 -8.30
C HIS A 68 9.92 10.91 -8.56
N ARG A 69 9.13 10.40 -9.49
CA ARG A 69 7.83 11.01 -9.84
C ARG A 69 6.65 10.30 -9.21
N GLU A 70 6.90 9.38 -8.28
CA GLU A 70 5.86 8.54 -7.68
C GLU A 70 5.70 8.77 -6.17
N GLY A 71 6.30 9.84 -5.63
CA GLY A 71 6.24 10.13 -4.20
C GLY A 71 7.45 9.67 -3.41
N GLN A 72 8.43 9.10 -4.07
CA GLN A 72 9.70 8.67 -3.47
C GLN A 72 9.47 7.79 -2.22
N THR A 73 10.19 8.05 -1.12
CA THR A 73 10.13 7.23 0.08
C THR A 73 8.80 7.33 0.84
N GLY A 74 7.94 8.27 0.47
CA GLY A 74 6.62 8.42 1.09
C GLY A 74 5.55 7.53 0.48
N VAL A 75 5.85 6.79 -0.58
CA VAL A 75 4.88 5.98 -1.31
C VAL A 75 5.47 4.61 -1.64
N THR A 76 4.66 3.57 -1.53
CA THR A 76 5.00 2.23 -2.01
C THR A 76 4.07 1.88 -3.17
N ILE A 77 4.64 1.43 -4.27
CA ILE A 77 3.89 0.98 -5.44
C ILE A 77 3.70 -0.54 -5.29
N VAL A 78 2.47 -0.99 -5.35
CA VAL A 78 2.12 -2.39 -5.10
C VAL A 78 1.50 -2.99 -6.35
N LYS A 79 2.06 -4.11 -6.80
CA LYS A 79 1.45 -4.90 -7.87
C LYS A 79 0.65 -6.04 -7.25
N LEU A 80 -0.60 -6.16 -7.66
CA LEU A 80 -1.50 -7.19 -7.14
C LEU A 80 -1.40 -8.45 -8.00
N THR A 81 -1.75 -9.57 -7.39
CA THR A 81 -1.84 -10.84 -8.13
C THR A 81 -2.95 -10.75 -9.17
N GLU A 82 -2.87 -11.57 -10.18
CA GLU A 82 -3.94 -11.66 -11.18
C GLU A 82 -5.05 -12.56 -10.68
N ARG A 83 -6.25 -12.26 -11.13
CA ARG A 83 -7.45 -13.00 -10.78
C ARG A 83 -7.53 -14.32 -11.54
#